data_7bed1119059d2e388bad7f32634157d4
#
_entry.id   7bed1119059d2e388bad7f32634157d4
#
_cell.length_a   1.000
_cell.length_b   1.000
_cell.length_c   1.000
_cell.angle_alpha   90.00
_cell.angle_beta   90.00
_cell.angle_gamma   90.00
#
_symmetry.space_group_name_H-M   'P 1'
#
loop_
_entity.id
_entity.type
_entity.pdbx_description
1 polymer ?
#
loop_
_entity_poly.entity_id
_entity_poly.type
_entity_poly.pdbx_seq_one_letter_code
_entity_poly.pdbx_strand_id
1 'polypeptide(L)'
;MASYKKTTDAGGATVYKVQVSNGRGRKVTRSWRPEPGWSAKTIKRELDKFAANLENELAEGTLKTRQEDLEERRLAALEATKIKTLRQYADAVFMPAKEATFSENSRSNYRQCLDKHILPVLGDFPMRDITPSMLTKLLLDFQKSGKAHSSAVKLYNILNGVFKMAFLDDSIQENPMLRVTRPKPRKNEHVKEESEKAYTIQQLRHILKCLDNEPLKWQAYINLVADTGMRRGEACALQWTDVDFKKGCITIRRNLQYTSAAGIYEDTPKNRKSRPIDIGPDVVKLLRQLQTEQSSKCISKWTFTQDGSADPMHPQSPTRYFKKFGQRYGVEDFHPHKLRHTSASLALTNGADVVSVSERLGHSDTAVTLRMYAHANEESIRRAGQVVRDALKAEGE
;
A
#
# COMPACT_ATOMS: atom_id res chain seq x y z
N MET A 1 35.54 -12.43 -52.46
CA MET A 1 35.76 -13.76 -53.06
C MET A 1 35.71 -14.82 -51.98
N ALA A 2 34.88 -15.85 -52.23
CA ALA A 2 34.81 -16.99 -51.33
C ALA A 2 35.98 -17.93 -51.53
N SER A 3 36.50 -18.52 -50.48
CA SER A 3 37.46 -19.61 -50.48
C SER A 3 36.95 -20.74 -49.60
N TYR A 4 37.26 -22.00 -49.95
CA TYR A 4 36.86 -23.09 -49.11
C TYR A 4 37.94 -24.14 -48.94
N LYS A 5 37.97 -24.75 -47.75
CA LYS A 5 38.95 -25.78 -47.39
C LYS A 5 38.20 -27.03 -46.92
N LYS A 6 38.54 -28.17 -47.48
CA LYS A 6 38.04 -29.48 -47.04
C LYS A 6 38.70 -29.86 -45.71
N THR A 7 37.91 -30.26 -44.72
CA THR A 7 38.37 -30.72 -43.39
C THR A 7 37.53 -31.94 -42.98
N THR A 8 37.98 -32.66 -41.98
CA THR A 8 37.22 -33.78 -41.38
C THR A 8 36.76 -33.35 -39.98
N ASP A 9 35.54 -33.62 -39.60
CA ASP A 9 35.06 -33.40 -38.25
C ASP A 9 35.52 -34.52 -37.28
N ALA A 10 35.20 -34.35 -35.98
CA ALA A 10 35.59 -35.31 -34.92
C ALA A 10 34.97 -36.70 -35.12
N GLY A 11 33.92 -36.86 -35.95
CA GLY A 11 33.27 -38.10 -36.30
C GLY A 11 33.74 -38.72 -37.63
N GLY A 12 34.80 -38.16 -38.26
CA GLY A 12 35.36 -38.64 -39.53
C GLY A 12 34.58 -38.19 -40.78
N ALA A 13 33.53 -37.38 -40.65
CA ALA A 13 32.76 -36.90 -41.79
C ALA A 13 33.43 -35.70 -42.49
N THR A 14 33.30 -35.64 -43.83
CA THR A 14 33.82 -34.52 -44.62
C THR A 14 33.04 -33.24 -44.38
N VAL A 15 33.73 -32.16 -44.04
CA VAL A 15 33.18 -30.82 -43.83
C VAL A 15 33.98 -29.83 -44.66
N TYR A 16 33.31 -28.88 -45.29
CA TYR A 16 33.96 -27.77 -46.00
C TYR A 16 33.84 -26.51 -45.16
N LYS A 17 34.98 -25.84 -44.87
CA LYS A 17 34.99 -24.52 -44.27
C LYS A 17 35.01 -23.49 -45.38
N VAL A 18 33.89 -22.76 -45.53
CA VAL A 18 33.73 -21.72 -46.56
C VAL A 18 33.99 -20.37 -45.88
N GLN A 19 34.97 -19.63 -46.40
CA GLN A 19 35.34 -18.32 -45.93
C GLN A 19 34.97 -17.29 -46.99
N VAL A 20 34.27 -16.25 -46.62
CA VAL A 20 33.94 -15.09 -47.47
C VAL A 20 34.51 -13.82 -46.83
N SER A 21 34.92 -12.87 -47.69
CA SER A 21 35.50 -11.61 -47.27
C SER A 21 35.02 -10.47 -48.18
N ASN A 22 34.70 -9.33 -47.58
CA ASN A 22 34.30 -8.11 -48.31
C ASN A 22 35.48 -7.25 -48.80
N GLY A 23 36.71 -7.73 -48.68
CA GLY A 23 37.90 -6.93 -49.08
C GLY A 23 38.30 -5.82 -48.12
N ARG A 24 37.48 -5.45 -47.15
CA ARG A 24 37.70 -4.39 -46.16
C ARG A 24 38.00 -4.95 -44.74
N GLY A 25 38.51 -6.18 -44.67
CA GLY A 25 38.93 -6.79 -43.42
C GLY A 25 37.89 -7.66 -42.73
N ARG A 26 36.62 -7.59 -43.09
CA ARG A 26 35.58 -8.44 -42.51
C ARG A 26 35.64 -9.81 -43.19
N LYS A 27 35.93 -10.87 -42.41
CA LYS A 27 36.00 -12.26 -42.85
C LYS A 27 35.03 -13.10 -42.03
N VAL A 28 34.21 -13.88 -42.70
CA VAL A 28 33.25 -14.79 -42.02
C VAL A 28 33.51 -16.22 -42.57
N THR A 29 33.56 -17.19 -41.66
CA THR A 29 33.72 -18.60 -42.01
C THR A 29 32.50 -19.38 -41.57
N ARG A 30 31.95 -20.20 -42.47
CA ARG A 30 30.83 -21.10 -42.17
C ARG A 30 31.22 -22.52 -42.55
N SER A 31 30.75 -23.50 -41.82
CA SER A 31 30.94 -24.91 -42.11
C SER A 31 29.76 -25.44 -42.93
N TRP A 32 30.04 -26.13 -43.99
CA TRP A 32 29.04 -26.78 -44.83
C TRP A 32 29.36 -28.28 -44.95
N ARG A 33 28.34 -29.11 -44.93
CA ARG A 33 28.44 -30.58 -45.01
C ARG A 33 27.70 -31.09 -46.22
N PRO A 34 28.33 -31.90 -47.08
CA PRO A 34 27.62 -32.58 -48.16
C PRO A 34 26.71 -33.68 -47.61
N GLU A 35 25.62 -33.96 -48.30
CA GLU A 35 24.77 -35.08 -47.95
C GLU A 35 25.46 -36.41 -48.37
N PRO A 36 25.22 -37.48 -47.58
CA PRO A 36 25.77 -38.80 -47.91
C PRO A 36 25.32 -39.24 -49.29
N GLY A 37 26.27 -39.78 -50.10
CA GLY A 37 25.98 -40.30 -51.44
C GLY A 37 26.10 -39.31 -52.60
N TRP A 38 26.40 -38.03 -52.33
CA TRP A 38 26.59 -37.03 -53.38
C TRP A 38 27.89 -37.28 -54.17
N SER A 39 27.80 -37.11 -55.49
CA SER A 39 28.99 -37.13 -56.35
C SER A 39 29.87 -35.88 -56.13
N ALA A 40 31.17 -36.02 -56.47
CA ALA A 40 32.11 -34.91 -56.38
C ALA A 40 31.65 -33.66 -57.16
N LYS A 41 31.00 -33.90 -58.33
CA LYS A 41 30.43 -32.82 -59.15
C LYS A 41 29.23 -32.15 -58.52
N THR A 42 28.37 -32.90 -57.87
CA THR A 42 27.22 -32.37 -57.10
C THR A 42 27.71 -31.59 -55.91
N ILE A 43 28.66 -32.12 -55.14
CA ILE A 43 29.25 -31.42 -53.97
C ILE A 43 29.83 -30.08 -54.38
N LYS A 44 30.62 -30.04 -55.49
CA LYS A 44 31.21 -28.77 -55.95
C LYS A 44 30.12 -27.74 -56.30
N ARG A 45 29.11 -28.15 -57.08
CA ARG A 45 28.00 -27.27 -57.50
C ARG A 45 27.23 -26.67 -56.29
N GLU A 46 26.88 -27.50 -55.33
CA GLU A 46 26.13 -27.04 -54.16
C GLU A 46 27.02 -26.23 -53.20
N LEU A 47 28.30 -26.52 -53.10
CA LEU A 47 29.28 -25.74 -52.36
C LEU A 47 29.50 -24.35 -52.99
N ASP A 48 29.56 -24.23 -54.31
CA ASP A 48 29.66 -22.95 -55.03
C ASP A 48 28.39 -22.12 -54.83
N LYS A 49 27.19 -22.74 -54.86
CA LYS A 49 25.94 -22.03 -54.51
C LYS A 49 25.92 -21.53 -53.06
N PHE A 50 26.36 -22.36 -52.12
CA PHE A 50 26.44 -21.97 -50.71
C PHE A 50 27.42 -20.82 -50.53
N ALA A 51 28.56 -20.82 -51.18
CA ALA A 51 29.54 -19.76 -51.16
C ALA A 51 28.98 -18.44 -51.73
N ALA A 52 28.27 -18.51 -52.86
CA ALA A 52 27.64 -17.35 -53.50
C ALA A 52 26.55 -16.75 -52.59
N ASN A 53 25.73 -17.55 -51.93
CA ASN A 53 24.76 -17.07 -50.97
C ASN A 53 25.41 -16.33 -49.78
N LEU A 54 26.50 -16.89 -49.23
CA LEU A 54 27.26 -16.21 -48.16
C LEU A 54 27.90 -14.90 -48.62
N GLU A 55 28.35 -14.81 -49.88
CA GLU A 55 28.86 -13.55 -50.45
C GLU A 55 27.75 -12.48 -50.57
N ASN A 56 26.55 -12.88 -51.01
CA ASN A 56 25.40 -12.01 -51.08
C ASN A 56 24.97 -11.50 -49.70
N GLU A 57 24.83 -12.41 -48.70
CA GLU A 57 24.49 -12.06 -47.34
C GLU A 57 25.56 -11.12 -46.70
N LEU A 58 26.84 -11.30 -47.04
CA LEU A 58 27.91 -10.42 -46.59
C LEU A 58 27.83 -9.06 -47.25
N ALA A 59 27.45 -9.00 -48.55
CA ALA A 59 27.28 -7.74 -49.28
C ALA A 59 26.07 -6.94 -48.76
N GLU A 60 24.99 -7.62 -48.41
CA GLU A 60 23.78 -7.07 -47.82
C GLU A 60 23.95 -6.70 -46.32
N GLY A 61 25.06 -7.08 -45.69
CA GLY A 61 25.32 -6.80 -44.28
C GLY A 61 24.54 -7.69 -43.29
N THR A 62 23.85 -8.72 -43.79
CA THR A 62 23.01 -9.62 -42.97
C THR A 62 23.83 -10.75 -42.34
N LEU A 63 25.02 -11.05 -42.88
CA LEU A 63 25.89 -12.14 -42.43
C LEU A 63 26.66 -11.69 -41.13
N LYS A 64 26.30 -12.32 -40.01
CA LYS A 64 26.95 -12.04 -38.70
C LYS A 64 28.26 -12.84 -38.57
N THR A 65 29.24 -12.23 -37.92
CA THR A 65 30.48 -12.93 -37.52
C THR A 65 30.18 -13.85 -36.31
N ARG A 66 31.10 -14.77 -36.01
CA ARG A 66 31.00 -15.63 -34.82
C ARG A 66 30.97 -14.82 -33.52
N GLN A 67 31.67 -13.68 -33.46
CA GLN A 67 31.67 -12.81 -32.32
C GLN A 67 30.32 -12.08 -32.15
N GLU A 68 29.77 -11.55 -33.25
CA GLU A 68 28.45 -10.90 -33.24
C GLU A 68 27.35 -11.89 -32.84
N ASP A 69 27.37 -13.13 -33.35
CA ASP A 69 26.44 -14.19 -32.95
C ASP A 69 26.59 -14.56 -31.45
N LEU A 70 27.81 -14.58 -30.91
CA LEU A 70 28.09 -14.90 -29.52
C LEU A 70 27.61 -13.76 -28.58
N GLU A 71 27.83 -12.54 -29.02
CA GLU A 71 27.42 -11.36 -28.28
C GLU A 71 25.90 -11.20 -28.25
N GLU A 72 25.24 -11.46 -29.38
CA GLU A 72 23.79 -11.49 -29.46
C GLU A 72 23.19 -12.60 -28.58
N ARG A 73 23.76 -13.80 -28.58
CA ARG A 73 23.35 -14.89 -27.67
C ARG A 73 23.59 -14.56 -26.21
N ARG A 74 24.68 -13.84 -25.91
CA ARG A 74 24.98 -13.36 -24.55
C ARG A 74 23.96 -12.29 -24.09
N LEU A 75 23.64 -11.35 -24.97
CA LEU A 75 22.61 -10.34 -24.73
C LEU A 75 21.24 -10.98 -24.59
N ALA A 76 20.88 -11.91 -25.45
CA ALA A 76 19.63 -12.66 -25.37
C ALA A 76 19.54 -13.52 -24.08
N ALA A 77 20.65 -14.11 -23.64
CA ALA A 77 20.73 -14.84 -22.37
C ALA A 77 20.60 -13.91 -21.17
N LEU A 78 21.22 -12.73 -21.21
CA LEU A 78 21.07 -11.67 -20.20
C LEU A 78 19.61 -11.16 -20.15
N GLU A 79 18.98 -10.93 -21.28
CA GLU A 79 17.56 -10.58 -21.36
C GLU A 79 16.65 -11.72 -20.89
N ALA A 80 17.06 -12.98 -21.11
CA ALA A 80 16.33 -14.15 -20.62
C ALA A 80 16.35 -14.28 -19.09
N THR A 81 17.35 -13.72 -18.42
CA THR A 81 17.45 -13.68 -16.93
C THR A 81 16.75 -12.49 -16.32
N LYS A 82 16.35 -11.47 -17.09
CA LYS A 82 15.56 -10.35 -16.59
C LYS A 82 14.18 -10.83 -16.13
N ILE A 83 13.71 -10.22 -15.03
CA ILE A 83 12.37 -10.44 -14.47
C ILE A 83 11.33 -10.23 -15.59
N LYS A 84 10.59 -11.28 -15.91
CA LYS A 84 9.69 -11.28 -17.06
C LYS A 84 8.25 -11.03 -16.70
N THR A 85 7.78 -11.50 -15.54
CA THR A 85 6.37 -11.43 -15.15
C THR A 85 6.11 -10.44 -14.04
N LEU A 86 4.85 -9.94 -13.94
CA LEU A 86 4.43 -9.05 -12.87
C LEU A 86 4.61 -9.71 -11.49
N ARG A 87 4.36 -11.01 -11.37
CA ARG A 87 4.59 -11.77 -10.14
C ARG A 87 6.05 -11.73 -9.72
N GLN A 88 6.94 -12.09 -10.65
CA GLN A 88 8.39 -12.07 -10.38
C GLN A 88 8.86 -10.68 -9.98
N TYR A 89 8.39 -9.63 -10.65
CA TYR A 89 8.73 -8.25 -10.31
C TYR A 89 8.20 -7.85 -8.94
N ALA A 90 6.95 -8.17 -8.64
CA ALA A 90 6.33 -7.87 -7.35
C ALA A 90 7.08 -8.53 -6.20
N ASP A 91 7.50 -9.80 -6.35
CA ASP A 91 8.14 -10.58 -5.30
C ASP A 91 9.63 -10.27 -5.15
N ALA A 92 10.35 -10.07 -6.24
CA ALA A 92 11.81 -9.91 -6.21
C ALA A 92 12.28 -8.45 -6.12
N VAL A 93 11.47 -7.48 -6.55
CA VAL A 93 11.87 -6.06 -6.62
C VAL A 93 10.94 -5.17 -5.82
N PHE A 94 9.64 -5.16 -6.15
CA PHE A 94 8.72 -4.17 -5.59
C PHE A 94 8.50 -4.33 -4.09
N MET A 95 8.18 -5.54 -3.62
CA MET A 95 7.92 -5.78 -2.19
C MET A 95 9.19 -5.59 -1.35
N PRO A 96 10.36 -6.13 -1.69
CA PRO A 96 11.60 -5.88 -0.95
C PRO A 96 11.97 -4.39 -0.88
N ALA A 97 11.83 -3.64 -1.97
CA ALA A 97 12.08 -2.20 -1.97
C ALA A 97 11.13 -1.42 -1.04
N LYS A 98 9.90 -1.91 -0.85
CA LYS A 98 8.93 -1.32 0.08
C LYS A 98 9.12 -1.76 1.53
N GLU A 99 9.76 -2.89 1.78
CA GLU A 99 10.05 -3.37 3.14
C GLU A 99 10.90 -2.39 3.95
N ALA A 100 11.83 -1.70 3.33
CA ALA A 100 12.67 -0.71 3.99
C ALA A 100 11.90 0.56 4.43
N THR A 101 10.76 0.87 3.80
CA THR A 101 10.05 2.15 3.99
C THR A 101 8.66 2.00 4.60
N PHE A 102 8.05 0.82 4.48
CA PHE A 102 6.68 0.59 4.92
C PHE A 102 6.62 0.05 6.35
N SER A 103 5.61 0.51 7.11
CA SER A 103 5.21 -0.17 8.34
C SER A 103 4.70 -1.59 8.02
N GLU A 104 4.79 -2.49 9.02
CA GLU A 104 4.33 -3.88 8.90
C GLU A 104 2.87 -3.98 8.39
N ASN A 105 2.00 -3.13 8.90
CA ASN A 105 0.60 -3.07 8.45
C ASN A 105 0.47 -2.63 6.98
N SER A 106 1.30 -1.71 6.53
CA SER A 106 1.33 -1.29 5.12
C SER A 106 1.82 -2.43 4.23
N ARG A 107 2.89 -3.12 4.61
CA ARG A 107 3.42 -4.30 3.89
C ARG A 107 2.36 -5.39 3.76
N SER A 108 1.75 -5.78 4.88
CA SER A 108 0.67 -6.77 4.91
C SER A 108 -0.51 -6.39 3.99
N ASN A 109 -0.91 -5.11 4.02
CA ASN A 109 -1.99 -4.60 3.17
C ASN A 109 -1.64 -4.63 1.67
N TYR A 110 -0.40 -4.26 1.31
CA TYR A 110 0.05 -4.29 -0.08
C TYR A 110 0.16 -5.73 -0.58
N ARG A 111 0.77 -6.61 0.22
CA ARG A 111 0.87 -8.04 -0.09
C ARG A 111 -0.50 -8.66 -0.29
N GLN A 112 -1.42 -8.44 0.63
CA GLN A 112 -2.79 -8.96 0.52
C GLN A 112 -3.50 -8.46 -0.75
N CYS A 113 -3.30 -7.21 -1.13
CA CYS A 113 -3.91 -6.65 -2.33
C CYS A 113 -3.31 -7.26 -3.61
N LEU A 114 -1.98 -7.41 -3.65
CA LEU A 114 -1.28 -8.09 -4.73
C LEU A 114 -1.78 -9.53 -4.88
N ASP A 115 -1.74 -10.32 -3.80
CA ASP A 115 -2.06 -11.75 -3.83
C ASP A 115 -3.52 -12.05 -4.14
N LYS A 116 -4.44 -11.23 -3.62
CA LYS A 116 -5.89 -11.50 -3.77
C LYS A 116 -6.51 -10.91 -5.02
N HIS A 117 -5.93 -9.84 -5.57
CA HIS A 117 -6.63 -9.06 -6.60
C HIS A 117 -5.82 -8.78 -7.85
N ILE A 118 -4.49 -8.66 -7.76
CA ILE A 118 -3.65 -8.31 -8.90
C ILE A 118 -3.01 -9.56 -9.52
N LEU A 119 -2.26 -10.31 -8.72
CA LEU A 119 -1.48 -11.44 -9.21
C LEU A 119 -2.31 -12.61 -9.75
N PRO A 120 -3.52 -12.90 -9.25
CA PRO A 120 -4.36 -13.93 -9.87
C PRO A 120 -4.80 -13.61 -11.30
N VAL A 121 -4.82 -12.32 -11.67
CA VAL A 121 -5.30 -11.87 -13.00
C VAL A 121 -4.14 -11.50 -13.92
N LEU A 122 -3.12 -10.81 -13.40
CA LEU A 122 -2.03 -10.25 -14.20
C LEU A 122 -0.65 -10.82 -13.85
N GLY A 123 -0.53 -11.62 -12.80
CA GLY A 123 0.75 -12.04 -12.23
C GLY A 123 1.65 -12.78 -13.21
N ASP A 124 1.09 -13.60 -14.06
CA ASP A 124 1.84 -14.47 -14.96
C ASP A 124 2.09 -13.83 -16.34
N PHE A 125 1.52 -12.65 -16.58
CA PHE A 125 1.81 -11.88 -17.80
C PHE A 125 3.19 -11.22 -17.71
N PRO A 126 3.96 -11.20 -18.82
CA PRO A 126 5.16 -10.38 -18.93
C PRO A 126 4.82 -8.92 -18.68
N MET A 127 5.64 -8.21 -17.86
CA MET A 127 5.37 -6.82 -17.50
C MET A 127 5.23 -5.89 -18.72
N ARG A 128 6.05 -6.14 -19.77
CA ARG A 128 6.04 -5.39 -21.03
C ARG A 128 4.76 -5.56 -21.86
N ASP A 129 4.05 -6.67 -21.65
CA ASP A 129 2.85 -7.03 -22.43
C ASP A 129 1.56 -6.60 -21.72
N ILE A 130 1.66 -6.07 -20.49
CA ILE A 130 0.51 -5.56 -19.73
C ILE A 130 0.10 -4.20 -20.29
N THR A 131 -1.07 -4.17 -20.92
CA THR A 131 -1.60 -2.99 -21.58
C THR A 131 -2.48 -2.14 -20.65
N PRO A 132 -2.67 -0.84 -20.96
CA PRO A 132 -3.63 0.02 -20.23
C PRO A 132 -5.05 -0.56 -20.22
N SER A 133 -5.45 -1.26 -21.28
CA SER A 133 -6.76 -1.91 -21.38
C SER A 133 -6.93 -3.03 -20.36
N MET A 134 -5.91 -3.88 -20.16
CA MET A 134 -5.92 -4.96 -19.16
C MET A 134 -6.04 -4.37 -17.74
N LEU A 135 -5.29 -3.33 -17.43
CA LEU A 135 -5.33 -2.64 -16.13
C LEU A 135 -6.69 -1.99 -15.88
N THR A 136 -7.24 -1.31 -16.89
CA THR A 136 -8.58 -0.72 -16.81
C THR A 136 -9.65 -1.79 -16.58
N LYS A 137 -9.56 -2.92 -17.29
CA LYS A 137 -10.49 -4.04 -17.13
C LYS A 137 -10.42 -4.59 -15.70
N LEU A 138 -9.22 -4.84 -15.16
CA LEU A 138 -9.05 -5.30 -13.77
C LEU A 138 -9.73 -4.36 -12.77
N LEU A 139 -9.55 -3.04 -12.91
CA LEU A 139 -10.15 -2.05 -12.02
C LEU A 139 -11.68 -2.01 -12.16
N LEU A 140 -12.21 -2.11 -13.38
CA LEU A 140 -13.65 -2.14 -13.63
C LEU A 140 -14.29 -3.42 -13.07
N ASP A 141 -13.68 -4.57 -13.28
CA ASP A 141 -14.18 -5.86 -12.77
C ASP A 141 -14.13 -5.88 -11.24
N PHE A 142 -13.09 -5.29 -10.63
CA PHE A 142 -13.01 -5.10 -9.19
C PHE A 142 -14.15 -4.22 -8.66
N GLN A 143 -14.48 -3.11 -9.34
CA GLN A 143 -15.62 -2.27 -8.95
C GLN A 143 -16.97 -2.98 -9.14
N LYS A 144 -17.14 -3.75 -10.23
CA LYS A 144 -18.36 -4.54 -10.48
C LYS A 144 -18.58 -5.64 -9.43
N SER A 145 -17.53 -6.15 -8.79
CA SER A 145 -17.65 -7.15 -7.71
C SER A 145 -18.23 -6.60 -6.39
N GLY A 146 -18.77 -5.38 -6.38
CA GLY A 146 -19.42 -4.78 -5.21
C GLY A 146 -18.46 -4.17 -4.19
N LYS A 147 -17.16 -4.13 -4.48
CA LYS A 147 -16.17 -3.50 -3.59
C LYS A 147 -16.32 -1.99 -3.55
N ALA A 148 -16.04 -1.39 -2.38
CA ALA A 148 -16.12 0.05 -2.18
C ALA A 148 -15.15 0.82 -3.09
N HIS A 149 -15.53 2.01 -3.52
CA HIS A 149 -14.70 2.92 -4.31
C HIS A 149 -13.31 3.14 -3.71
N SER A 150 -13.22 3.35 -2.39
CA SER A 150 -11.94 3.50 -1.69
C SER A 150 -10.99 2.31 -1.87
N SER A 151 -11.53 1.08 -1.96
CA SER A 151 -10.76 -0.13 -2.23
C SER A 151 -10.27 -0.19 -3.67
N ALA A 152 -11.07 0.28 -4.65
CA ALA A 152 -10.66 0.38 -6.04
C ALA A 152 -9.55 1.43 -6.23
N VAL A 153 -9.64 2.56 -5.52
CA VAL A 153 -8.57 3.58 -5.49
C VAL A 153 -7.29 3.03 -4.88
N LYS A 154 -7.40 2.23 -3.82
CA LYS A 154 -6.24 1.55 -3.22
C LYS A 154 -5.56 0.60 -4.22
N LEU A 155 -6.34 -0.21 -4.92
CA LEU A 155 -5.85 -1.10 -5.98
C LEU A 155 -5.12 -0.33 -7.08
N TYR A 156 -5.72 0.76 -7.57
CA TYR A 156 -5.10 1.67 -8.53
C TYR A 156 -3.76 2.23 -8.05
N ASN A 157 -3.71 2.70 -6.80
CA ASN A 157 -2.49 3.29 -6.23
C ASN A 157 -1.35 2.25 -6.12
N ILE A 158 -1.67 0.98 -5.82
CA ILE A 158 -0.69 -0.11 -5.77
C ILE A 158 -0.16 -0.41 -7.18
N LEU A 159 -1.04 -0.58 -8.16
CA LEU A 159 -0.66 -0.76 -9.57
C LEU A 159 0.22 0.38 -10.05
N ASN A 160 -0.19 1.62 -9.79
CA ASN A 160 0.59 2.80 -10.16
C ASN A 160 1.98 2.81 -9.50
N GLY A 161 2.07 2.37 -8.23
CA GLY A 161 3.34 2.22 -7.53
C GLY A 161 4.26 1.16 -8.15
N VAL A 162 3.71 0.01 -8.53
CA VAL A 162 4.45 -1.09 -9.19
C VAL A 162 4.98 -0.64 -10.55
N PHE A 163 4.11 -0.15 -11.43
CA PHE A 163 4.50 0.23 -12.79
C PHE A 163 5.36 1.49 -12.84
N LYS A 164 5.18 2.44 -11.91
CA LYS A 164 6.08 3.58 -11.77
C LYS A 164 7.49 3.14 -11.39
N MET A 165 7.63 2.21 -10.46
CA MET A 165 8.93 1.67 -10.06
C MET A 165 9.58 0.90 -11.21
N ALA A 166 8.81 0.05 -11.90
CA ALA A 166 9.30 -0.73 -13.04
C ALA A 166 9.76 0.14 -14.22
N PHE A 167 9.16 1.30 -14.39
CA PHE A 167 9.59 2.29 -15.37
C PHE A 167 10.87 3.00 -14.94
N LEU A 168 11.02 3.32 -13.65
CA LEU A 168 12.18 4.03 -13.12
C LEU A 168 13.44 3.14 -13.04
N ASP A 169 13.29 1.83 -12.97
CA ASP A 169 14.41 0.86 -12.95
C ASP A 169 14.62 0.17 -14.32
N ASP A 170 14.07 0.74 -15.39
CA ASP A 170 14.19 0.27 -16.77
C ASP A 170 13.69 -1.17 -17.02
N SER A 171 12.89 -1.73 -16.11
CA SER A 171 12.24 -3.05 -16.29
C SER A 171 11.17 -3.04 -17.37
N ILE A 172 10.59 -1.86 -17.63
CA ILE A 172 9.65 -1.58 -18.74
C ILE A 172 10.02 -0.26 -19.42
N GLN A 173 9.78 -0.16 -20.74
CA GLN A 173 10.07 1.03 -21.52
C GLN A 173 9.00 2.12 -21.38
N GLU A 174 7.73 1.72 -21.20
CA GLU A 174 6.61 2.63 -21.02
C GLU A 174 5.81 2.25 -19.76
N ASN A 175 5.32 3.27 -19.03
CA ASN A 175 4.42 3.05 -17.91
C ASN A 175 2.97 3.02 -18.38
N PRO A 176 2.30 1.84 -18.44
CA PRO A 176 0.93 1.73 -18.91
C PRO A 176 -0.08 2.48 -18.03
N MET A 177 0.24 2.72 -16.75
CA MET A 177 -0.65 3.43 -15.82
C MET A 177 -0.86 4.91 -16.18
N LEU A 178 0.01 5.51 -17.00
CA LEU A 178 -0.18 6.89 -17.49
C LEU A 178 -1.46 7.05 -18.32
N ARG A 179 -1.93 5.97 -18.95
CA ARG A 179 -3.15 5.93 -19.78
C ARG A 179 -4.34 5.30 -19.07
N VAL A 180 -4.22 4.98 -17.77
CA VAL A 180 -5.30 4.39 -16.97
C VAL A 180 -5.94 5.47 -16.09
N THR A 181 -7.23 5.65 -16.25
CA THR A 181 -7.97 6.63 -15.45
C THR A 181 -8.19 6.11 -14.03
N ARG A 182 -7.95 6.98 -13.04
CA ARG A 182 -8.26 6.67 -11.65
C ARG A 182 -9.74 6.35 -11.49
N PRO A 183 -10.10 5.27 -10.76
CA PRO A 183 -11.50 4.91 -10.51
C PRO A 183 -12.31 6.08 -9.95
N LYS A 184 -13.52 6.27 -10.46
CA LYS A 184 -14.52 7.20 -9.91
C LYS A 184 -15.59 6.41 -9.13
N PRO A 185 -16.29 7.03 -8.17
CA PRO A 185 -17.43 6.40 -7.51
C PRO A 185 -18.47 5.95 -8.53
N ARG A 186 -19.13 4.82 -8.26
CA ARG A 186 -20.26 4.37 -9.07
C ARG A 186 -21.44 5.34 -8.91
N LYS A 187 -22.28 5.45 -9.93
CA LYS A 187 -23.42 6.39 -9.97
C LYS A 187 -24.33 6.33 -8.73
N ASN A 188 -24.45 5.13 -8.12
CA ASN A 188 -25.29 4.88 -6.94
C ASN A 188 -24.45 4.60 -5.67
N GLU A 189 -23.15 4.86 -5.70
CA GLU A 189 -22.29 4.65 -4.52
C GLU A 189 -22.28 5.93 -3.69
N HIS A 190 -22.91 5.84 -2.52
CA HIS A 190 -22.89 6.95 -1.56
C HIS A 190 -21.48 7.09 -0.99
N VAL A 191 -20.82 8.17 -1.34
CA VAL A 191 -19.55 8.57 -0.72
C VAL A 191 -19.91 9.43 0.49
N LYS A 192 -19.72 8.89 1.70
CA LYS A 192 -20.03 9.61 2.95
C LYS A 192 -19.40 11.00 2.96
N GLU A 193 -20.21 12.00 3.19
CA GLU A 193 -19.75 13.35 3.47
C GLU A 193 -19.02 13.42 4.81
N GLU A 194 -18.21 14.45 5.03
CA GLU A 194 -17.49 14.62 6.30
C GLU A 194 -18.43 14.73 7.49
N SER A 195 -19.58 15.37 7.32
CA SER A 195 -20.65 15.48 8.31
C SER A 195 -21.18 14.12 8.78
N GLU A 196 -21.27 13.14 7.88
CA GLU A 196 -21.74 11.79 8.18
C GLU A 196 -20.72 10.92 8.89
N LYS A 197 -19.46 11.36 8.91
CA LYS A 197 -18.35 10.67 9.58
C LYS A 197 -18.32 10.92 11.09
N ALA A 198 -19.09 11.85 11.60
CA ALA A 198 -19.22 12.17 13.02
C ALA A 198 -20.62 11.84 13.53
N TYR A 199 -20.78 11.68 14.84
CA TYR A 199 -22.08 11.63 15.51
C TYR A 199 -22.54 13.02 15.86
N THR A 200 -23.85 13.25 15.84
CA THR A 200 -24.45 14.43 16.47
C THR A 200 -24.26 14.38 18.00
N ILE A 201 -24.39 15.51 18.66
CA ILE A 201 -24.27 15.56 20.12
C ILE A 201 -25.36 14.71 20.82
N GLN A 202 -26.55 14.61 20.20
CA GLN A 202 -27.65 13.78 20.70
C GLN A 202 -27.33 12.29 20.59
N GLN A 203 -26.77 11.87 19.43
CA GLN A 203 -26.32 10.49 19.25
C GLN A 203 -25.20 10.12 20.21
N LEU A 204 -24.22 11.02 20.42
CA LEU A 204 -23.15 10.78 21.38
C LEU A 204 -23.68 10.68 22.80
N ARG A 205 -24.60 11.55 23.24
CA ARG A 205 -25.25 11.47 24.55
C ARG A 205 -26.02 10.15 24.72
N HIS A 206 -26.71 9.69 23.69
CA HIS A 206 -27.39 8.38 23.70
C HIS A 206 -26.38 7.24 23.87
N ILE A 207 -25.27 7.25 23.12
CA ILE A 207 -24.21 6.26 23.25
C ILE A 207 -23.67 6.21 24.67
N LEU A 208 -23.32 7.38 25.24
CA LEU A 208 -22.77 7.47 26.60
C LEU A 208 -23.75 6.97 27.65
N LYS A 209 -25.04 7.27 27.54
CA LYS A 209 -26.07 6.76 28.43
C LYS A 209 -26.22 5.23 28.35
N CYS A 210 -26.08 4.63 27.18
CA CYS A 210 -26.15 3.17 27.01
C CYS A 210 -24.97 2.44 27.69
N LEU A 211 -23.86 3.16 27.96
CA LEU A 211 -22.69 2.56 28.60
C LEU A 211 -22.90 2.16 30.06
N ASP A 212 -23.89 2.74 30.76
CA ASP A 212 -24.20 2.40 32.15
C ASP A 212 -24.48 0.90 32.33
N ASN A 213 -24.95 0.22 31.28
CA ASN A 213 -25.27 -1.21 31.27
C ASN A 213 -24.12 -2.08 30.75
N GLU A 214 -22.97 -1.51 30.43
CA GLU A 214 -21.85 -2.22 29.84
C GLU A 214 -20.75 -2.52 30.88
N PRO A 215 -19.90 -3.54 30.66
CA PRO A 215 -18.75 -3.81 31.55
C PRO A 215 -17.86 -2.58 31.74
N LEU A 216 -17.37 -2.36 32.94
CA LEU A 216 -16.56 -1.19 33.34
C LEU A 216 -15.41 -0.90 32.37
N LYS A 217 -14.73 -1.97 31.89
CA LYS A 217 -13.68 -1.85 30.90
C LYS A 217 -14.13 -1.09 29.65
N TRP A 218 -15.34 -1.37 29.15
CA TRP A 218 -15.88 -0.76 27.94
C TRP A 218 -16.47 0.63 28.21
N GLN A 219 -17.02 0.85 29.39
CA GLN A 219 -17.39 2.20 29.84
C GLN A 219 -16.16 3.12 29.83
N ALA A 220 -15.07 2.69 30.47
CA ALA A 220 -13.81 3.46 30.52
C ALA A 220 -13.20 3.63 29.11
N TYR A 221 -13.17 2.59 28.30
CA TYR A 221 -12.59 2.66 26.94
C TYR A 221 -13.34 3.65 26.03
N ILE A 222 -14.67 3.54 25.99
CA ILE A 222 -15.49 4.35 25.07
C ILE A 222 -15.50 5.82 25.51
N ASN A 223 -15.65 6.09 26.83
CA ASN A 223 -15.58 7.44 27.37
C ASN A 223 -14.20 8.08 27.11
N LEU A 224 -13.11 7.34 27.33
CA LEU A 224 -11.76 7.83 27.06
C LEU A 224 -11.56 8.18 25.57
N VAL A 225 -12.01 7.33 24.66
CA VAL A 225 -11.88 7.59 23.21
C VAL A 225 -12.77 8.75 22.77
N ALA A 226 -13.97 8.87 23.33
CA ALA A 226 -14.88 9.97 23.04
C ALA A 226 -14.33 11.32 23.52
N ASP A 227 -13.74 11.35 24.70
CA ASP A 227 -13.13 12.55 25.29
C ASP A 227 -11.85 12.96 24.51
N THR A 228 -10.91 12.03 24.33
CA THR A 228 -9.57 12.33 23.82
C THR A 228 -9.45 12.31 22.30
N GLY A 229 -10.34 11.63 21.62
CA GLY A 229 -10.22 11.37 20.18
C GLY A 229 -9.01 10.50 19.80
N MET A 230 -8.40 9.77 20.74
CA MET A 230 -7.23 8.93 20.48
C MET A 230 -7.52 7.79 19.49
N ARG A 231 -6.47 7.31 18.83
CA ARG A 231 -6.62 6.20 17.89
C ARG A 231 -6.88 4.88 18.64
N ARG A 232 -7.59 3.96 18.01
CA ARG A 232 -7.89 2.63 18.54
C ARG A 232 -6.64 1.91 19.09
N GLY A 233 -5.56 1.89 18.32
CA GLY A 233 -4.32 1.24 18.72
C GLY A 233 -3.58 1.99 19.83
N GLU A 234 -3.69 3.31 19.93
CA GLU A 234 -3.16 4.12 21.01
C GLU A 234 -3.90 3.81 22.33
N ALA A 235 -5.23 3.68 22.28
CA ALA A 235 -6.02 3.28 23.44
C ALA A 235 -5.68 1.86 23.92
N CYS A 236 -5.54 0.90 23.00
CA CYS A 236 -5.11 -0.46 23.36
C CYS A 236 -3.68 -0.51 23.92
N ALA A 237 -2.83 0.47 23.59
CA ALA A 237 -1.44 0.55 24.01
C ALA A 237 -1.23 1.35 25.31
N LEU A 238 -2.30 1.91 25.89
CA LEU A 238 -2.20 2.72 27.10
C LEU A 238 -1.76 1.85 28.29
N GLN A 239 -0.80 2.34 29.06
CA GLN A 239 -0.32 1.72 30.29
C GLN A 239 -0.72 2.58 31.50
N TRP A 240 -0.80 1.97 32.69
CA TRP A 240 -1.11 2.72 33.92
C TRP A 240 -0.07 3.79 34.23
N THR A 241 1.18 3.58 33.81
CA THR A 241 2.27 4.58 33.95
C THR A 241 2.09 5.80 33.03
N ASP A 242 1.20 5.71 32.04
CA ASP A 242 0.88 6.84 31.16
C ASP A 242 -0.27 7.69 31.68
N VAL A 243 -0.94 7.30 32.77
CA VAL A 243 -2.09 7.98 33.36
C VAL A 243 -1.65 8.76 34.61
N ASP A 244 -1.69 10.07 34.55
CA ASP A 244 -1.50 10.95 35.71
C ASP A 244 -2.85 11.30 36.31
N PHE A 245 -3.25 10.56 37.32
CA PHE A 245 -4.52 10.76 38.02
C PHE A 245 -4.58 12.06 38.87
N LYS A 246 -3.42 12.65 39.20
CA LYS A 246 -3.39 13.92 39.97
C LYS A 246 -3.64 15.10 39.06
N LYS A 247 -3.01 15.07 37.88
CA LYS A 247 -3.18 16.11 36.85
C LYS A 247 -4.42 15.93 35.98
N GLY A 248 -5.05 14.76 36.00
CA GLY A 248 -6.13 14.44 35.07
C GLY A 248 -5.68 14.41 33.62
N CYS A 249 -4.55 13.78 33.34
CA CYS A 249 -4.04 13.68 31.97
C CYS A 249 -3.47 12.29 31.65
N ILE A 250 -3.41 11.99 30.37
CA ILE A 250 -2.75 10.79 29.82
C ILE A 250 -1.64 11.19 28.86
N THR A 251 -0.60 10.37 28.72
CA THR A 251 0.46 10.58 27.74
C THR A 251 0.43 9.46 26.70
N ILE A 252 0.16 9.78 25.44
CA ILE A 252 0.18 8.80 24.35
C ILE A 252 1.63 8.62 23.89
N ARG A 253 2.17 7.41 24.10
CA ARG A 253 3.55 7.04 23.77
C ARG A 253 3.65 5.91 22.75
N ARG A 254 2.61 5.07 22.64
CA ARG A 254 2.63 3.79 21.92
C ARG A 254 1.37 3.61 21.10
N ASN A 255 1.46 2.69 20.15
CA ASN A 255 0.34 2.26 19.32
C ASN A 255 0.42 0.75 19.11
N LEU A 256 -0.54 -0.02 19.59
CA LEU A 256 -0.61 -1.45 19.31
C LEU A 256 -1.30 -1.70 17.97
N GLN A 257 -0.67 -2.54 17.17
CA GLN A 257 -1.17 -3.00 15.89
C GLN A 257 -1.21 -4.53 15.85
N TYR A 258 -1.90 -5.06 14.86
CA TYR A 258 -1.98 -6.50 14.62
C TYR A 258 -1.93 -6.78 13.13
N THR A 259 -1.06 -7.72 12.74
CA THR A 259 -1.12 -8.39 11.44
C THR A 259 -1.12 -9.90 11.66
N SER A 260 -1.59 -10.68 10.69
CA SER A 260 -1.56 -12.15 10.77
C SER A 260 -0.14 -12.72 10.80
N ALA A 261 0.82 -11.99 10.23
CA ALA A 261 2.23 -12.41 10.16
C ALA A 261 2.99 -12.10 11.45
N ALA A 262 2.81 -10.90 12.03
CA ALA A 262 3.57 -10.44 13.20
C ALA A 262 2.82 -10.62 14.54
N GLY A 263 1.53 -11.01 14.53
CA GLY A 263 0.71 -10.98 15.73
C GLY A 263 0.42 -9.56 16.23
N ILE A 264 0.29 -9.41 17.56
CA ILE A 264 0.20 -8.09 18.20
C ILE A 264 1.61 -7.54 18.36
N TYR A 265 1.85 -6.34 17.88
CA TYR A 265 3.13 -5.65 18.02
C TYR A 265 2.95 -4.19 18.40
N GLU A 266 3.95 -3.66 19.10
CA GLU A 266 4.01 -2.25 19.46
C GLU A 266 4.67 -1.45 18.34
N ASP A 267 4.03 -0.35 17.94
CA ASP A 267 4.54 0.61 16.97
C ASP A 267 4.58 1.99 17.61
N THR A 268 5.40 2.86 17.11
CA THR A 268 5.39 4.27 17.52
C THR A 268 4.13 4.96 17.01
N PRO A 269 3.63 6.00 17.69
CA PRO A 269 2.58 6.85 17.12
C PRO A 269 2.96 7.35 15.73
N LYS A 270 1.99 7.48 14.83
CA LYS A 270 2.21 7.76 13.40
C LYS A 270 3.10 8.98 13.11
N ASN A 271 3.14 9.94 14.04
CA ASN A 271 4.00 11.13 13.99
C ASN A 271 5.30 11.01 14.82
N ARG A 272 5.58 9.84 15.40
CA ARG A 272 6.75 9.54 16.25
C ARG A 272 6.93 10.45 17.48
N LYS A 273 5.91 11.25 17.86
CA LYS A 273 5.94 12.15 19.03
C LYS A 273 4.97 11.65 20.09
N SER A 274 5.43 11.61 21.35
CA SER A 274 4.54 11.47 22.49
C SER A 274 3.76 12.77 22.67
N ARG A 275 2.51 12.67 23.17
CA ARG A 275 1.69 13.84 23.46
C ARG A 275 0.88 13.64 24.72
N PRO A 276 0.85 14.64 25.63
CA PRO A 276 -0.08 14.66 26.73
C PRO A 276 -1.47 15.06 26.23
N ILE A 277 -2.51 14.53 26.87
CA ILE A 277 -3.92 14.89 26.60
C ILE A 277 -4.64 14.96 27.94
N ASP A 278 -5.26 16.10 28.24
CA ASP A 278 -6.12 16.24 29.41
C ASP A 278 -7.39 15.40 29.24
N ILE A 279 -7.84 14.78 30.33
CA ILE A 279 -9.03 13.94 30.40
C ILE A 279 -10.01 14.48 31.44
N GLY A 280 -11.30 14.37 31.13
CA GLY A 280 -12.36 14.85 32.03
C GLY A 280 -12.44 14.05 33.34
N PRO A 281 -12.99 14.64 34.40
CA PRO A 281 -13.09 14.04 35.74
C PRO A 281 -13.85 12.70 35.73
N ASP A 282 -14.86 12.57 34.89
CA ASP A 282 -15.64 11.31 34.76
C ASP A 282 -14.78 10.20 34.19
N VAL A 283 -13.91 10.48 33.20
CA VAL A 283 -12.96 9.53 32.64
C VAL A 283 -11.92 9.14 33.70
N VAL A 284 -11.41 10.10 34.47
CA VAL A 284 -10.51 9.85 35.61
C VAL A 284 -11.14 8.89 36.62
N LYS A 285 -12.41 9.12 36.97
CA LYS A 285 -13.18 8.26 37.89
C LYS A 285 -13.31 6.81 37.33
N LEU A 286 -13.71 6.67 36.09
CA LEU A 286 -13.85 5.36 35.44
C LEU A 286 -12.50 4.62 35.36
N LEU A 287 -11.42 5.30 35.04
CA LEU A 287 -10.08 4.70 35.00
C LEU A 287 -9.60 4.25 36.39
N ARG A 288 -9.88 5.02 37.44
CA ARG A 288 -9.58 4.61 38.82
C ARG A 288 -10.36 3.34 39.22
N GLN A 289 -11.64 3.30 38.93
CA GLN A 289 -12.49 2.13 39.20
C GLN A 289 -11.96 0.91 38.44
N LEU A 290 -11.62 1.08 37.16
CA LEU A 290 -11.06 0.02 36.35
C LEU A 290 -9.73 -0.48 36.87
N GLN A 291 -8.84 0.42 37.35
CA GLN A 291 -7.56 0.05 37.96
C GLN A 291 -7.78 -0.80 39.22
N THR A 292 -8.71 -0.40 40.08
CA THR A 292 -9.06 -1.14 41.31
C THR A 292 -9.61 -2.53 40.97
N GLU A 293 -10.57 -2.60 40.04
CA GLU A 293 -11.16 -3.87 39.59
C GLU A 293 -10.10 -4.80 38.97
N GLN A 294 -9.23 -4.25 38.15
CA GLN A 294 -8.17 -5.02 37.49
C GLN A 294 -7.14 -5.52 38.49
N SER A 295 -6.70 -4.70 39.42
CA SER A 295 -5.70 -5.05 40.44
C SER A 295 -6.17 -6.21 41.34
N SER A 296 -7.50 -6.35 41.56
CA SER A 296 -8.04 -7.49 42.32
C SER A 296 -8.06 -8.79 41.53
N LYS A 297 -7.96 -8.76 40.21
CA LYS A 297 -8.04 -9.94 39.34
C LYS A 297 -6.69 -10.35 38.77
N CYS A 298 -5.91 -9.40 38.30
CA CYS A 298 -4.64 -9.63 37.61
C CYS A 298 -3.76 -8.38 37.63
N ILE A 299 -2.48 -8.53 37.94
CA ILE A 299 -1.51 -7.43 37.84
C ILE A 299 -1.08 -7.28 36.37
N SER A 300 -1.41 -6.15 35.78
CA SER A 300 -1.00 -5.83 34.40
C SER A 300 -0.52 -4.37 34.32
N LYS A 301 0.46 -4.14 33.46
CA LYS A 301 0.90 -2.79 33.13
C LYS A 301 -0.09 -2.05 32.22
N TRP A 302 -0.92 -2.81 31.48
CA TRP A 302 -1.85 -2.27 30.48
C TRP A 302 -3.15 -1.80 31.11
N THR A 303 -3.61 -0.63 30.71
CA THR A 303 -4.90 -0.10 31.16
C THR A 303 -6.07 -0.94 30.67
N PHE A 304 -5.98 -1.42 29.44
CA PHE A 304 -6.99 -2.30 28.83
C PHE A 304 -6.38 -3.65 28.51
N THR A 305 -6.90 -4.70 29.12
CA THR A 305 -6.40 -6.08 28.99
C THR A 305 -7.40 -6.97 28.25
N GLN A 306 -6.90 -8.13 27.80
CA GLN A 306 -7.77 -9.23 27.40
C GLN A 306 -8.48 -9.80 28.63
N ASP A 307 -9.68 -10.36 28.43
CA ASP A 307 -10.42 -10.95 29.52
C ASP A 307 -9.66 -12.15 30.10
N GLY A 308 -9.43 -12.13 31.42
CA GLY A 308 -8.71 -13.19 32.15
C GLY A 308 -7.19 -13.25 31.91
N SER A 309 -6.58 -12.22 31.31
CA SER A 309 -5.15 -12.18 31.02
C SER A 309 -4.51 -10.85 31.43
N ALA A 310 -3.20 -10.87 31.70
CA ALA A 310 -2.39 -9.66 31.88
C ALA A 310 -1.97 -9.02 30.55
N ASP A 311 -2.24 -9.67 29.42
CA ASP A 311 -1.89 -9.19 28.09
C ASP A 311 -2.72 -7.99 27.67
N PRO A 312 -2.19 -7.14 26.78
CA PRO A 312 -2.92 -5.99 26.28
C PRO A 312 -4.16 -6.43 25.50
N MET A 313 -5.19 -5.60 25.51
CA MET A 313 -6.38 -5.81 24.68
C MET A 313 -5.99 -5.91 23.21
N HIS A 314 -6.44 -6.98 22.56
CA HIS A 314 -6.19 -7.17 21.12
C HIS A 314 -6.71 -5.98 20.30
N PRO A 315 -5.89 -5.36 19.41
CA PRO A 315 -6.25 -4.13 18.70
C PRO A 315 -7.54 -4.19 17.87
N GLN A 316 -8.02 -5.39 17.52
CA GLN A 316 -9.30 -5.54 16.82
C GLN A 316 -10.51 -5.70 17.74
N SER A 317 -10.31 -5.96 19.04
CA SER A 317 -11.39 -6.16 20.01
C SER A 317 -12.34 -4.96 20.09
N PRO A 318 -11.87 -3.71 20.15
CA PRO A 318 -12.76 -2.56 20.13
C PRO A 318 -13.67 -2.51 18.90
N THR A 319 -13.16 -2.80 17.71
CA THR A 319 -13.98 -2.81 16.49
C THR A 319 -15.10 -3.83 16.55
N ARG A 320 -14.79 -5.04 17.07
CA ARG A 320 -15.80 -6.10 17.24
C ARG A 320 -16.83 -5.73 18.30
N TYR A 321 -16.37 -5.17 19.42
CA TYR A 321 -17.25 -4.76 20.51
C TYR A 321 -18.19 -3.63 20.09
N PHE A 322 -17.65 -2.59 19.46
CA PHE A 322 -18.43 -1.46 18.96
C PHE A 322 -19.53 -1.93 17.99
N LYS A 323 -19.21 -2.85 17.08
CA LYS A 323 -20.22 -3.41 16.18
C LYS A 323 -21.37 -4.10 16.96
N LYS A 324 -21.03 -4.92 17.98
CA LYS A 324 -22.05 -5.59 18.82
C LYS A 324 -22.84 -4.59 19.67
N PHE A 325 -22.19 -3.59 20.22
CA PHE A 325 -22.82 -2.50 20.96
C PHE A 325 -23.81 -1.75 20.06
N GLY A 326 -23.40 -1.34 18.86
CA GLY A 326 -24.27 -0.67 17.90
C GLY A 326 -25.51 -1.48 17.56
N GLN A 327 -25.37 -2.80 17.39
CA GLN A 327 -26.50 -3.71 17.16
C GLN A 327 -27.46 -3.78 18.35
N ARG A 328 -26.94 -3.77 19.61
CA ARG A 328 -27.77 -3.83 20.83
C ARG A 328 -28.57 -2.55 21.06
N TYR A 329 -27.97 -1.41 20.81
CA TYR A 329 -28.52 -0.09 21.18
C TYR A 329 -28.99 0.74 19.97
N GLY A 330 -29.09 0.14 18.79
CA GLY A 330 -29.56 0.84 17.60
C GLY A 330 -28.64 1.97 17.10
N VAL A 331 -27.33 1.89 17.40
CA VAL A 331 -26.34 2.89 16.96
C VAL A 331 -25.70 2.41 15.65
N GLU A 332 -26.12 2.99 14.53
CA GLU A 332 -25.59 2.65 13.23
C GLU A 332 -24.14 3.06 13.08
N ASP A 333 -23.36 2.22 12.36
CA ASP A 333 -21.98 2.47 11.99
C ASP A 333 -21.07 2.84 13.18
N PHE A 334 -21.32 2.18 14.35
CA PHE A 334 -20.55 2.44 15.56
C PHE A 334 -19.16 1.81 15.48
N HIS A 335 -18.14 2.66 15.43
CA HIS A 335 -16.73 2.23 15.39
C HIS A 335 -15.79 3.29 15.99
N PRO A 336 -14.58 2.90 16.49
CA PRO A 336 -13.69 3.81 17.20
C PRO A 336 -13.28 5.05 16.41
N HIS A 337 -13.10 4.92 15.10
CA HIS A 337 -12.67 6.03 14.27
C HIS A 337 -13.75 7.11 14.12
N LYS A 338 -15.04 6.72 14.12
CA LYS A 338 -16.15 7.66 14.09
C LYS A 338 -16.26 8.44 15.40
N LEU A 339 -15.99 7.82 16.57
CA LEU A 339 -15.87 8.56 17.83
C LEU A 339 -14.75 9.61 17.80
N ARG A 340 -13.59 9.26 17.24
CA ARG A 340 -12.50 10.21 17.05
C ARG A 340 -12.89 11.38 16.15
N HIS A 341 -13.58 11.13 15.04
CA HIS A 341 -14.13 12.18 14.18
C HIS A 341 -15.13 13.05 14.95
N THR A 342 -15.97 12.43 15.78
CA THR A 342 -16.94 13.14 16.61
C THR A 342 -16.24 14.06 17.63
N SER A 343 -15.23 13.56 18.34
CA SER A 343 -14.42 14.39 19.28
C SER A 343 -13.80 15.60 18.59
N ALA A 344 -13.19 15.38 17.41
CA ALA A 344 -12.62 16.45 16.61
C ALA A 344 -13.66 17.47 16.16
N SER A 345 -14.76 17.01 15.60
CA SER A 345 -15.86 17.85 15.10
C SER A 345 -16.46 18.69 16.22
N LEU A 346 -16.74 18.07 17.37
CA LEU A 346 -17.28 18.78 18.53
C LEU A 346 -16.33 19.86 19.07
N ALA A 347 -15.03 19.56 19.14
CA ALA A 347 -14.04 20.56 19.54
C ALA A 347 -14.04 21.77 18.60
N LEU A 348 -13.98 21.52 17.29
CA LEU A 348 -13.95 22.57 16.27
C LEU A 348 -15.24 23.40 16.22
N THR A 349 -16.42 22.75 16.28
CA THR A 349 -17.71 23.45 16.26
C THR A 349 -17.93 24.28 17.52
N ASN A 350 -17.29 23.93 18.64
CA ASN A 350 -17.34 24.70 19.89
C ASN A 350 -16.20 25.72 20.02
N GLY A 351 -15.46 26.01 18.97
CA GLY A 351 -14.53 27.11 18.89
C GLY A 351 -13.08 26.81 19.26
N ALA A 352 -12.72 25.51 19.43
CA ALA A 352 -11.32 25.15 19.58
C ALA A 352 -10.56 25.45 18.29
N ASP A 353 -9.32 25.93 18.39
CA ASP A 353 -8.52 26.20 17.22
C ASP A 353 -8.05 24.91 16.52
N VAL A 354 -7.90 24.98 15.20
CA VAL A 354 -7.60 23.83 14.35
C VAL A 354 -6.23 23.21 14.66
N VAL A 355 -5.25 24.03 15.05
CA VAL A 355 -3.89 23.59 15.35
C VAL A 355 -3.89 22.77 16.63
N SER A 356 -4.49 23.30 17.71
CA SER A 356 -4.63 22.61 19.00
C SER A 356 -5.40 21.29 18.87
N VAL A 357 -6.49 21.28 18.10
CA VAL A 357 -7.23 20.03 17.82
C VAL A 357 -6.37 19.04 17.03
N SER A 358 -5.63 19.51 16.05
CA SER A 358 -4.72 18.66 15.25
C SER A 358 -3.61 18.04 16.11
N GLU A 359 -3.02 18.82 17.02
CA GLU A 359 -2.00 18.36 17.96
C GLU A 359 -2.57 17.36 18.98
N ARG A 360 -3.73 17.67 19.59
CA ARG A 360 -4.44 16.77 20.49
C ARG A 360 -4.71 15.41 19.85
N LEU A 361 -5.17 15.42 18.60
CA LEU A 361 -5.41 14.21 17.83
C LEU A 361 -4.13 13.54 17.33
N GLY A 362 -3.02 14.25 17.22
CA GLY A 362 -1.77 13.76 16.64
C GLY A 362 -1.90 13.51 15.14
N HIS A 363 -2.46 14.45 14.40
CA HIS A 363 -2.40 14.45 12.95
C HIS A 363 -1.01 14.91 12.51
N SER A 364 -0.42 14.19 11.55
CA SER A 364 0.86 14.58 10.93
C SER A 364 0.71 15.75 9.95
N ASP A 365 -0.52 16.02 9.52
CA ASP A 365 -0.89 17.06 8.57
C ASP A 365 -2.19 17.71 9.05
N THR A 366 -2.12 19.01 9.36
CA THR A 366 -3.27 19.84 9.77
C THR A 366 -4.35 19.93 8.70
N ALA A 367 -4.01 19.70 7.41
CA ALA A 367 -4.99 19.67 6.33
C ALA A 367 -6.06 18.58 6.54
N VAL A 368 -5.75 17.52 7.30
CA VAL A 368 -6.74 16.49 7.69
C VAL A 368 -7.79 17.10 8.61
N THR A 369 -7.38 17.88 9.61
CA THR A 369 -8.27 18.57 10.55
C THR A 369 -9.02 19.71 9.86
N LEU A 370 -8.36 20.45 8.98
CA LEU A 370 -9.00 21.51 8.19
C LEU A 370 -10.12 20.97 7.29
N ARG A 371 -9.96 19.81 6.68
CA ARG A 371 -11.04 19.18 5.90
C ARG A 371 -12.26 18.84 6.75
N MET A 372 -12.07 18.43 8.00
CA MET A 372 -13.17 18.21 8.95
C MET A 372 -13.90 19.53 9.27
N TYR A 373 -13.16 20.64 9.29
CA TYR A 373 -13.68 21.98 9.60
C TYR A 373 -14.34 22.66 8.39
N ALA A 374 -13.89 22.43 7.17
CA ALA A 374 -14.39 23.09 5.96
C ALA A 374 -15.91 22.87 5.72
N HIS A 375 -16.50 21.87 6.36
CA HIS A 375 -17.94 21.61 6.36
C HIS A 375 -18.66 22.11 7.63
N ALA A 376 -17.95 22.72 8.58
CA ALA A 376 -18.51 23.35 9.77
C ALA A 376 -18.88 24.81 9.45
N ASN A 377 -19.83 24.99 8.70
CA ASN A 377 -21.03 25.82 8.67
C ASN A 377 -20.98 27.34 8.79
N GLU A 378 -22.02 27.98 8.18
CA GLU A 378 -22.45 29.39 8.30
C GLU A 378 -22.41 29.92 9.75
N GLU A 379 -22.67 29.06 10.75
CA GLU A 379 -22.61 29.39 12.16
C GLU A 379 -21.18 29.72 12.64
N SER A 380 -20.16 29.03 12.10
CA SER A 380 -18.76 29.35 12.40
C SER A 380 -18.33 30.69 11.77
N ILE A 381 -18.85 30.98 10.57
CA ILE A 381 -18.62 32.28 9.89
C ILE A 381 -19.28 33.43 10.70
N ARG A 382 -20.49 33.22 11.17
CA ARG A 382 -21.20 34.18 12.03
C ARG A 382 -20.47 34.40 13.38
N ARG A 383 -19.98 33.28 13.98
CA ARG A 383 -19.22 33.33 15.24
C ARG A 383 -17.88 34.07 15.07
N ALA A 384 -17.14 33.85 13.96
CA ALA A 384 -15.93 34.60 13.67
C ALA A 384 -16.20 36.10 13.57
N GLY A 385 -17.28 36.48 12.90
CA GLY A 385 -17.71 37.89 12.86
C GLY A 385 -18.11 38.45 14.23
N GLN A 386 -18.70 37.63 15.10
CA GLN A 386 -19.04 38.05 16.47
C GLN A 386 -17.79 38.27 17.33
N VAL A 387 -16.82 37.36 17.29
CA VAL A 387 -15.53 37.49 18.01
C VAL A 387 -14.80 38.77 17.64
N VAL A 388 -14.78 39.17 16.37
CA VAL A 388 -14.20 40.44 15.94
C VAL A 388 -14.97 41.64 16.55
N ARG A 389 -16.30 41.57 16.50
CA ARG A 389 -17.15 42.65 17.07
C ARG A 389 -16.98 42.79 18.58
N ASP A 390 -16.84 41.65 19.28
CA ASP A 390 -16.65 41.65 20.76
C ASP A 390 -15.25 42.16 21.14
N ALA A 391 -14.21 41.77 20.36
CA ALA A 391 -12.86 42.29 20.56
C ALA A 391 -12.79 43.83 20.35
N LEU A 392 -13.48 44.35 19.32
CA LEU A 392 -13.54 45.79 19.06
C LEU A 392 -14.34 46.59 20.13
N LYS A 393 -15.22 45.92 20.87
CA LYS A 393 -15.97 46.55 21.99
C LYS A 393 -15.20 46.51 23.29
N ALA A 394 -14.35 45.50 23.49
CA ALA A 394 -13.57 45.35 24.74
C ALA A 394 -12.43 46.37 24.92
N GLU A 395 -12.05 47.11 23.87
CA GLU A 395 -11.05 48.20 23.95
C GLU A 395 -11.66 49.56 24.30
N GLY A 396 -12.93 49.62 24.70
CA GLY A 396 -13.66 50.86 24.98
C GLY A 396 -14.10 51.02 26.43
N GLU A 397 -13.59 50.21 27.41
CA GLU A 397 -13.82 50.38 28.86
C GLU A 397 -12.51 50.73 29.62
#